data_39eb066d6059799d433dbff1ef97ba94
#
_entry.id   39eb066d6059799d433dbff1ef97ba94
#
_cell.length_a   1.000
_cell.length_b   1.000
_cell.length_c   1.000
_cell.angle_alpha   90.00
_cell.angle_beta   90.00
_cell.angle_gamma   90.00
#
_symmetry.space_group_name_H-M   'P 1'
#
loop_
_entity.id
_entity.type
_entity.pdbx_description
1 polymer ?
#
loop_
_entity_poly.entity_id
_entity_poly.type
_entity_poly.pdbx_seq_one_letter_code
_entity_poly.pdbx_strand_id
1 'polypeptide(L)'
;MKTRIMLFLLLCGFYAKAQNLEVSGIQSGVWDADTVFVTGNVVIQDSLYILPGTTVIFQDYYGLHVLNGASLHAIGNENDSILFTVIDTTGFHVYNSGRGGWNGIRADTASEIKLDYCRLQYGKAAMNEEQDGGALRIYYCNHVAITHSTLFCNFSREHGGAMNAEHSSVSMHNCNVNNNILYSEIDTIYFMYGGGLRFINCDVRLSDMTFRRNIGETAIGGALSLDSCSVNIERCIFEHNYGINGGGLYLIRSYYYPCVIANSLFAHNISGHFGGGLAISDSSPFISNLTVVGNHSYGVNCGGMFFYQNSSPIVRNCIVYGNTNEAPVEEPVQIWSWTYDGFAPEFYNCLIQYGFDNISNHEAITIYEGCLDVDPGFVNLENEDFHLAANSPCIDAGLTYEGDFYGYDLDGNFRVSNDQIDIGAYEFGFTGVQETAQSEGLVRIFGNPITASSYVEIETEQRGMMFAYVYSLDGKLLANKNLGIVQKGINHIEIGEMFQNLPCGTYLFVVNNAGKTFATKIVKP
;
A
#
# COMPACT_ATOMS: atom_id res chain seq x y z
N MET A 1 67.10 -12.80 -22.00
CA MET A 1 65.89 -12.18 -21.44
C MET A 1 64.76 -13.16 -21.55
N LYS A 2 64.35 -13.78 -20.45
CA LYS A 2 63.20 -14.73 -20.42
C LYS A 2 62.04 -13.98 -19.80
N THR A 3 61.04 -13.61 -20.60
CA THR A 3 59.81 -12.97 -20.20
C THR A 3 58.91 -14.05 -19.53
N ARG A 4 58.66 -13.90 -18.21
CA ARG A 4 57.67 -14.72 -17.49
C ARG A 4 56.30 -14.03 -17.65
N ILE A 5 55.42 -14.70 -18.37
CA ILE A 5 53.99 -14.39 -18.42
C ILE A 5 53.39 -14.94 -17.14
N MET A 6 52.93 -14.04 -16.26
CA MET A 6 52.18 -14.40 -15.04
C MET A 6 50.71 -14.48 -15.40
N LEU A 7 50.20 -15.70 -15.51
CA LEU A 7 48.78 -15.98 -15.77
C LEU A 7 48.01 -15.76 -14.47
N PHE A 8 47.22 -14.68 -14.37
CA PHE A 8 46.25 -14.45 -13.29
C PHE A 8 45.02 -15.33 -13.60
N LEU A 9 44.91 -16.45 -12.92
CA LEU A 9 43.66 -17.23 -12.85
C LEU A 9 42.68 -16.43 -11.93
N LEU A 10 41.69 -15.77 -12.55
CA LEU A 10 40.50 -15.33 -11.84
C LEU A 10 39.73 -16.59 -11.42
N LEU A 11 39.85 -17.01 -10.18
CA LEU A 11 38.94 -17.94 -9.55
C LEU A 11 37.61 -17.20 -9.32
N CYS A 12 36.69 -17.26 -10.30
CA CYS A 12 35.28 -17.08 -10.04
C CYS A 12 34.83 -18.26 -9.17
N GLY A 13 34.78 -18.06 -7.86
CA GLY A 13 34.18 -19.01 -6.96
C GLY A 13 32.68 -19.05 -7.24
N PHE A 14 32.24 -20.05 -7.99
CA PHE A 14 30.84 -20.45 -7.95
C PHE A 14 30.59 -21.00 -6.54
N TYR A 15 29.98 -20.21 -5.68
CA TYR A 15 29.38 -20.73 -4.46
C TYR A 15 28.16 -21.56 -4.92
N ALA A 16 28.32 -22.88 -4.95
CA ALA A 16 27.18 -23.78 -5.09
C ALA A 16 26.39 -23.69 -3.77
N LYS A 17 25.14 -23.20 -3.83
CA LYS A 17 24.19 -23.32 -2.72
C LYS A 17 24.07 -24.79 -2.29
N ALA A 18 23.88 -25.04 -0.99
CA ALA A 18 23.50 -26.36 -0.52
C ALA A 18 22.11 -26.68 -1.10
N GLN A 19 21.94 -27.82 -1.79
CA GLN A 19 20.69 -28.17 -2.46
C GLN A 19 19.49 -28.24 -1.50
N ASN A 20 19.67 -28.79 -0.30
CA ASN A 20 18.61 -28.94 0.71
C ASN A 20 19.17 -28.76 2.12
N LEU A 21 18.35 -28.16 2.99
CA LEU A 21 18.61 -28.00 4.42
C LEU A 21 17.38 -28.48 5.21
N GLU A 22 17.55 -29.32 6.22
CA GLU A 22 16.48 -29.68 7.15
C GLU A 22 16.67 -28.94 8.48
N VAL A 23 15.58 -28.32 8.99
CA VAL A 23 15.64 -27.47 10.17
C VAL A 23 14.49 -27.75 11.13
N SER A 24 14.80 -27.65 12.43
CA SER A 24 13.82 -27.64 13.53
C SER A 24 14.48 -27.08 14.79
N GLY A 25 13.71 -26.78 15.83
CA GLY A 25 14.21 -26.28 17.11
C GLY A 25 14.84 -24.90 17.00
N ILE A 26 15.88 -24.61 17.80
CA ILE A 26 16.52 -23.30 17.84
C ILE A 26 17.39 -23.11 16.60
N GLN A 27 17.15 -21.99 15.89
CA GLN A 27 17.86 -21.61 14.67
C GLN A 27 18.37 -20.18 14.77
N SER A 28 19.51 -19.92 14.13
CA SER A 28 20.10 -18.58 13.95
C SER A 28 21.12 -18.62 12.80
N GLY A 29 21.67 -17.48 12.44
CA GLY A 29 22.68 -17.37 11.38
C GLY A 29 22.06 -17.28 9.99
N VAL A 30 22.51 -18.08 9.03
CA VAL A 30 22.15 -17.94 7.62
C VAL A 30 21.59 -19.23 7.05
N TRP A 31 20.42 -19.17 6.43
CA TRP A 31 19.89 -20.22 5.57
C TRP A 31 20.29 -19.90 4.13
N ASP A 32 21.31 -20.59 3.65
CA ASP A 32 21.83 -20.52 2.27
C ASP A 32 21.63 -21.86 1.58
N ALA A 33 20.39 -22.14 1.18
CA ALA A 33 20.00 -23.38 0.51
C ALA A 33 18.90 -23.08 -0.53
N ASP A 34 18.83 -23.92 -1.58
CA ASP A 34 17.74 -23.82 -2.56
C ASP A 34 16.40 -24.17 -1.89
N THR A 35 16.41 -25.19 -1.05
CA THR A 35 15.23 -25.62 -0.29
C THR A 35 15.57 -25.84 1.18
N VAL A 36 14.76 -25.24 2.05
CA VAL A 36 14.78 -25.46 3.50
C VAL A 36 13.53 -26.22 3.90
N PHE A 37 13.68 -27.46 4.38
CA PHE A 37 12.59 -28.27 4.90
C PHE A 37 12.45 -28.04 6.41
N VAL A 38 11.32 -27.48 6.82
CA VAL A 38 10.98 -27.30 8.23
C VAL A 38 10.29 -28.57 8.74
N THR A 39 11.02 -29.35 9.55
CA THR A 39 10.60 -30.66 10.06
C THR A 39 10.06 -30.63 11.49
N GLY A 40 10.00 -29.45 12.09
CA GLY A 40 9.47 -29.15 13.42
C GLY A 40 9.41 -27.65 13.66
N ASN A 41 8.76 -27.19 14.73
CA ASN A 41 8.74 -25.76 15.06
C ASN A 41 10.16 -25.21 15.16
N VAL A 42 10.37 -24.05 14.55
CA VAL A 42 11.63 -23.30 14.59
C VAL A 42 11.50 -22.15 15.57
N VAL A 43 12.50 -21.97 16.44
CA VAL A 43 12.59 -20.88 17.41
C VAL A 43 13.82 -20.03 17.09
N ILE A 44 13.60 -18.77 16.78
CA ILE A 44 14.65 -17.80 16.48
C ILE A 44 14.89 -16.98 17.76
N GLN A 45 16.07 -17.14 18.36
CA GLN A 45 16.48 -16.47 19.60
C GLN A 45 17.55 -15.40 19.39
N ASP A 46 18.09 -15.31 18.18
CA ASP A 46 19.08 -14.35 17.72
C ASP A 46 18.67 -13.92 16.30
N SER A 47 19.58 -13.55 15.43
CA SER A 47 19.26 -13.16 14.07
C SER A 47 19.28 -14.36 13.11
N LEU A 48 18.23 -14.48 12.30
CA LEU A 48 18.16 -15.43 11.18
C LEU A 48 18.06 -14.68 9.86
N TYR A 49 18.95 -15.03 8.93
CA TYR A 49 18.97 -14.49 7.56
C TYR A 49 18.62 -15.60 6.57
N ILE A 50 17.62 -15.36 5.71
CA ILE A 50 17.23 -16.27 4.62
C ILE A 50 17.63 -15.59 3.31
N LEU A 51 18.44 -16.26 2.50
CA LEU A 51 19.02 -15.68 1.30
C LEU A 51 18.08 -15.78 0.08
N PRO A 52 18.28 -14.93 -0.94
CA PRO A 52 17.46 -14.91 -2.15
C PRO A 52 17.33 -16.28 -2.82
N GLY A 53 16.16 -16.58 -3.38
CA GLY A 53 15.85 -17.81 -4.09
C GLY A 53 15.63 -19.04 -3.20
N THR A 54 15.60 -18.87 -1.87
CA THR A 54 15.32 -19.96 -0.94
C THR A 54 13.82 -20.29 -0.93
N THR A 55 13.48 -21.57 -1.07
CA THR A 55 12.13 -22.08 -0.82
C THR A 55 12.06 -22.73 0.56
N VAL A 56 11.26 -22.18 1.47
CA VAL A 56 11.03 -22.70 2.82
C VAL A 56 9.74 -23.53 2.80
N ILE A 57 9.88 -24.85 2.97
CA ILE A 57 8.77 -25.81 2.90
C ILE A 57 8.49 -26.41 4.26
N PHE A 58 7.33 -26.14 4.81
CA PHE A 58 6.86 -26.74 6.05
C PHE A 58 6.29 -28.14 5.77
N GLN A 59 6.84 -29.16 6.44
CA GLN A 59 6.43 -30.56 6.22
C GLN A 59 5.13 -30.92 6.94
N ASP A 60 4.73 -30.12 7.94
CA ASP A 60 3.47 -30.24 8.68
C ASP A 60 3.10 -28.85 9.25
N TYR A 61 2.15 -28.81 10.18
CA TYR A 61 1.67 -27.61 10.86
C TYR A 61 2.73 -27.04 11.83
N TYR A 62 3.89 -26.67 11.30
CA TYR A 62 4.98 -26.03 12.02
C TYR A 62 5.04 -24.53 11.72
N GLY A 63 5.68 -23.76 12.60
CA GLY A 63 5.85 -22.31 12.44
C GLY A 63 7.28 -21.84 12.74
N LEU A 64 7.53 -20.57 12.42
CA LEU A 64 8.72 -19.84 12.82
C LEU A 64 8.35 -18.90 13.97
N HIS A 65 8.94 -19.08 15.15
CA HIS A 65 8.73 -18.26 16.33
C HIS A 65 9.92 -17.33 16.53
N VAL A 66 9.74 -16.02 16.33
CA VAL A 66 10.77 -14.99 16.54
C VAL A 66 10.58 -14.41 17.92
N LEU A 67 11.51 -14.71 18.82
CA LEU A 67 11.40 -14.35 20.24
C LEU A 67 11.92 -12.94 20.53
N ASN A 68 11.73 -12.53 21.78
CA ASN A 68 12.15 -11.22 22.28
C ASN A 68 13.62 -10.89 21.93
N GLY A 69 13.80 -9.76 21.27
CA GLY A 69 15.11 -9.25 20.86
C GLY A 69 15.71 -9.92 19.61
N ALA A 70 15.12 -11.01 19.12
CA ALA A 70 15.57 -11.69 17.91
C ALA A 70 15.13 -10.94 16.63
N SER A 71 15.76 -11.27 15.51
CA SER A 71 15.45 -10.69 14.21
C SER A 71 15.28 -11.74 13.12
N LEU A 72 14.36 -11.49 12.20
CA LEU A 72 14.18 -12.29 10.99
C LEU A 72 14.36 -11.41 9.75
N HIS A 73 15.33 -11.76 8.92
CA HIS A 73 15.61 -11.12 7.65
C HIS A 73 15.47 -12.11 6.51
N ALA A 74 14.36 -12.10 5.81
CA ALA A 74 14.16 -12.85 4.57
C ALA A 74 14.19 -11.85 3.41
N ILE A 75 15.31 -11.77 2.72
CA ILE A 75 15.58 -10.73 1.73
C ILE A 75 15.89 -11.39 0.40
N GLY A 76 14.87 -11.47 -0.46
CA GLY A 76 14.98 -11.87 -1.85
C GLY A 76 15.37 -10.72 -2.77
N ASN A 77 15.16 -10.93 -4.05
CA ASN A 77 15.24 -9.91 -5.09
C ASN A 77 14.23 -10.22 -6.21
N GLU A 78 14.12 -9.35 -7.20
CA GLU A 78 13.16 -9.48 -8.29
C GLU A 78 13.24 -10.82 -9.04
N ASN A 79 14.43 -11.36 -9.22
CA ASN A 79 14.66 -12.62 -9.95
C ASN A 79 14.66 -13.84 -9.04
N ASP A 80 15.00 -13.69 -7.75
CA ASP A 80 15.21 -14.74 -6.77
C ASP A 80 14.39 -14.46 -5.50
N SER A 81 13.07 -14.52 -5.60
CA SER A 81 12.17 -14.34 -4.46
C SER A 81 12.27 -15.50 -3.46
N ILE A 82 11.90 -15.23 -2.21
CA ILE A 82 11.86 -16.25 -1.15
C ILE A 82 10.42 -16.74 -1.01
N LEU A 83 10.22 -18.07 -1.08
CA LEU A 83 8.90 -18.69 -0.95
C LEU A 83 8.76 -19.39 0.41
N PHE A 84 7.69 -19.03 1.16
CA PHE A 84 7.24 -19.78 2.34
C PHE A 84 5.95 -20.53 1.99
N THR A 85 5.96 -21.85 2.09
CA THR A 85 4.83 -22.70 1.72
C THR A 85 4.81 -24.02 2.50
N VAL A 86 3.78 -24.81 2.31
CA VAL A 86 3.62 -26.14 2.89
C VAL A 86 3.82 -27.21 1.80
N ILE A 87 4.28 -28.40 2.20
CA ILE A 87 4.54 -29.50 1.24
C ILE A 87 3.24 -30.07 0.65
N ASP A 88 2.16 -30.08 1.42
CA ASP A 88 0.84 -30.62 1.01
C ASP A 88 -0.27 -29.66 1.45
N THR A 89 -1.03 -29.17 0.50
CA THR A 89 -2.17 -28.27 0.73
C THR A 89 -3.50 -29.01 0.96
N THR A 90 -3.47 -30.35 0.97
CA THR A 90 -4.66 -31.19 1.19
C THR A 90 -5.27 -30.91 2.57
N GLY A 91 -6.50 -30.45 2.60
CA GLY A 91 -7.21 -30.09 3.83
C GLY A 91 -7.01 -28.63 4.26
N PHE A 92 -6.42 -27.76 3.43
CA PHE A 92 -6.31 -26.33 3.73
C PHE A 92 -7.66 -25.70 4.05
N HIS A 93 -8.74 -26.09 3.35
CA HIS A 93 -10.09 -25.61 3.56
C HIS A 93 -10.84 -26.29 4.75
N VAL A 94 -10.18 -27.12 5.54
CA VAL A 94 -10.74 -27.66 6.77
C VAL A 94 -10.38 -26.71 7.93
N TYR A 95 -11.27 -25.80 8.24
CA TYR A 95 -11.00 -24.60 9.04
C TYR A 95 -10.71 -24.85 10.54
N ASN A 96 -11.04 -26.01 11.07
CA ASN A 96 -10.75 -26.39 12.47
C ASN A 96 -9.55 -27.33 12.63
N SER A 97 -8.66 -27.36 11.66
CA SER A 97 -7.50 -28.25 11.59
C SER A 97 -6.29 -27.50 11.03
N GLY A 98 -5.08 -27.83 11.48
CA GLY A 98 -3.83 -27.37 10.91
C GLY A 98 -3.46 -28.01 9.55
N ARG A 99 -4.25 -29.02 9.11
CA ARG A 99 -3.94 -29.75 7.84
C ARG A 99 -3.93 -28.82 6.64
N GLY A 100 -2.98 -29.06 5.74
CA GLY A 100 -2.83 -28.33 4.49
C GLY A 100 -2.24 -26.92 4.63
N GLY A 101 -1.82 -26.53 5.81
CA GLY A 101 -1.20 -25.24 6.08
C GLY A 101 -0.06 -25.34 7.08
N TRP A 102 0.69 -24.24 7.22
CA TRP A 102 1.74 -24.08 8.23
C TRP A 102 1.36 -22.99 9.23
N ASN A 103 1.92 -23.02 10.42
CA ASN A 103 1.52 -22.14 11.52
C ASN A 103 2.09 -20.71 11.44
N GLY A 104 2.52 -20.25 10.27
CA GLY A 104 2.95 -18.88 10.05
C GLY A 104 4.26 -18.49 10.75
N ILE A 105 4.60 -17.21 10.63
CA ILE A 105 5.63 -16.53 11.40
C ILE A 105 4.97 -15.85 12.60
N ARG A 106 5.43 -16.14 13.79
CA ARG A 106 4.94 -15.63 15.08
C ARG A 106 6.03 -14.80 15.72
N ALA A 107 5.89 -13.47 15.73
CA ALA A 107 6.90 -12.57 16.29
C ALA A 107 6.33 -11.87 17.52
N ASP A 108 6.97 -12.11 18.66
CA ASP A 108 6.60 -11.51 19.94
C ASP A 108 7.79 -10.70 20.47
N THR A 109 7.67 -9.38 20.53
CA THR A 109 8.73 -8.46 20.97
C THR A 109 10.04 -8.61 20.19
N ALA A 110 9.95 -8.99 18.92
CA ALA A 110 11.10 -9.11 18.03
C ALA A 110 11.77 -7.75 17.81
N SER A 111 13.08 -7.76 17.66
CA SER A 111 13.87 -6.55 17.41
C SER A 111 13.60 -5.99 16.01
N GLU A 112 13.59 -6.88 15.00
CA GLU A 112 13.33 -6.51 13.62
C GLU A 112 12.72 -7.69 12.84
N ILE A 113 11.71 -7.39 12.02
CA ILE A 113 11.18 -8.29 10.99
C ILE A 113 11.31 -7.60 9.64
N LYS A 114 12.10 -8.17 8.75
CA LYS A 114 12.29 -7.64 7.41
C LYS A 114 12.05 -8.72 6.36
N LEU A 115 11.01 -8.50 5.56
CA LEU A 115 10.63 -9.37 4.45
C LEU A 115 10.68 -8.56 3.15
N ASP A 116 11.52 -8.95 2.20
CA ASP A 116 11.63 -8.28 0.91
C ASP A 116 11.64 -9.31 -0.21
N TYR A 117 10.83 -9.12 -1.25
CA TYR A 117 10.60 -10.09 -2.31
C TYR A 117 10.25 -11.49 -1.77
N CYS A 118 9.33 -11.52 -0.79
CA CYS A 118 8.85 -12.75 -0.19
C CYS A 118 7.43 -13.10 -0.67
N ARG A 119 7.17 -14.40 -0.83
CA ARG A 119 5.82 -14.93 -0.99
C ARG A 119 5.47 -15.84 0.16
N LEU A 120 4.48 -15.46 0.96
CA LEU A 120 3.96 -16.24 2.08
C LEU A 120 2.59 -16.79 1.69
N GLN A 121 2.48 -18.11 1.54
CA GLN A 121 1.24 -18.75 1.14
C GLN A 121 0.90 -19.97 1.98
N TYR A 122 -0.40 -20.22 2.14
CA TYR A 122 -0.96 -21.31 2.93
C TYR A 122 -0.60 -21.27 4.42
N GLY A 123 -0.25 -20.10 4.93
CA GLY A 123 -0.18 -19.84 6.37
C GLY A 123 -1.58 -20.02 6.99
N LYS A 124 -1.67 -20.71 8.12
CA LYS A 124 -2.94 -21.13 8.69
C LYS A 124 -2.96 -20.99 10.20
N ALA A 125 -3.76 -20.07 10.72
CA ALA A 125 -3.98 -19.86 12.14
C ALA A 125 -5.33 -20.50 12.53
N ALA A 126 -5.34 -21.80 12.78
CA ALA A 126 -6.57 -22.57 12.95
C ALA A 126 -6.66 -23.39 14.25
N MET A 127 -5.57 -23.51 14.99
CA MET A 127 -5.45 -24.43 16.13
C MET A 127 -5.12 -23.71 17.44
N ASN A 128 -5.74 -24.17 18.52
CA ASN A 128 -5.47 -23.73 19.89
C ASN A 128 -5.65 -22.21 20.10
N GLU A 129 -4.71 -21.59 20.83
CA GLU A 129 -4.69 -20.16 21.15
C GLU A 129 -4.09 -19.29 20.01
N GLU A 130 -3.56 -19.92 18.96
CA GLU A 130 -2.92 -19.23 17.84
C GLU A 130 -3.87 -19.18 16.63
N GLN A 131 -4.93 -18.38 16.73
CA GLN A 131 -5.98 -18.27 15.70
C GLN A 131 -5.90 -16.99 14.88
N ASP A 132 -4.87 -16.15 15.11
CA ASP A 132 -4.68 -14.85 14.48
C ASP A 132 -3.55 -14.86 13.45
N GLY A 133 -3.73 -14.13 12.35
CA GLY A 133 -2.69 -13.87 11.36
C GLY A 133 -2.18 -15.15 10.69
N GLY A 134 -2.86 -15.62 9.64
CA GLY A 134 -2.53 -16.89 9.00
C GLY A 134 -1.06 -17.04 8.64
N ALA A 135 -0.46 -16.05 7.97
CA ALA A 135 0.96 -16.04 7.64
C ALA A 135 1.82 -15.32 8.69
N LEU A 136 1.30 -14.24 9.29
CA LEU A 136 2.07 -13.36 10.17
C LEU A 136 1.25 -12.97 11.40
N ARG A 137 1.79 -13.21 12.59
CA ARG A 137 1.33 -12.61 13.85
C ARG A 137 2.46 -11.78 14.45
N ILE A 138 2.22 -10.49 14.65
CA ILE A 138 3.23 -9.52 15.05
C ILE A 138 2.76 -8.80 16.30
N TYR A 139 3.41 -9.01 17.43
CA TYR A 139 3.07 -8.41 18.71
C TYR A 139 4.25 -7.64 19.31
N TYR A 140 4.03 -6.36 19.64
CA TYR A 140 5.03 -5.49 20.28
C TYR A 140 6.36 -5.38 19.52
N CYS A 141 6.30 -5.33 18.18
CA CYS A 141 7.47 -5.19 17.31
C CYS A 141 7.52 -3.78 16.70
N ASN A 142 8.60 -3.04 16.94
CA ASN A 142 8.71 -1.65 16.51
C ASN A 142 9.38 -1.45 15.14
N HIS A 143 9.94 -2.50 14.56
CA HIS A 143 10.65 -2.46 13.28
C HIS A 143 10.19 -3.60 12.37
N VAL A 144 9.01 -3.42 11.75
CA VAL A 144 8.47 -4.39 10.79
C VAL A 144 8.41 -3.74 9.42
N ALA A 145 9.19 -4.25 8.49
CA ALA A 145 9.23 -3.79 7.10
C ALA A 145 8.95 -4.95 6.14
N ILE A 146 7.92 -4.82 5.32
CA ILE A 146 7.54 -5.80 4.31
C ILE A 146 7.47 -5.08 2.97
N THR A 147 8.33 -5.48 2.03
CA THR A 147 8.43 -4.81 0.73
C THR A 147 8.39 -5.81 -0.42
N HIS A 148 7.86 -5.43 -1.59
CA HIS A 148 7.81 -6.24 -2.82
C HIS A 148 7.30 -7.67 -2.60
N SER A 149 6.41 -7.86 -1.64
CA SER A 149 6.05 -9.19 -1.11
C SER A 149 4.57 -9.51 -1.32
N THR A 150 4.26 -10.80 -1.30
CA THR A 150 2.89 -11.29 -1.51
C THR A 150 2.44 -12.16 -0.34
N LEU A 151 1.30 -11.82 0.26
CA LEU A 151 0.57 -12.65 1.21
C LEU A 151 -0.63 -13.25 0.49
N PHE A 152 -0.59 -14.54 0.19
CA PHE A 152 -1.53 -15.19 -0.73
C PHE A 152 -2.13 -16.47 -0.15
N CYS A 153 -3.44 -16.62 -0.22
CA CYS A 153 -4.14 -17.83 0.24
C CYS A 153 -3.77 -18.23 1.68
N ASN A 154 -3.80 -17.27 2.60
CA ASN A 154 -3.61 -17.53 4.02
C ASN A 154 -4.98 -17.54 4.73
N PHE A 155 -5.04 -18.16 5.89
CA PHE A 155 -6.27 -18.38 6.64
C PHE A 155 -6.09 -18.11 8.14
N SER A 156 -7.06 -17.43 8.74
CA SER A 156 -7.18 -17.33 10.20
C SER A 156 -8.62 -17.56 10.67
N ARG A 157 -8.78 -17.93 11.93
CA ARG A 157 -10.10 -18.13 12.56
C ARG A 157 -10.61 -16.91 13.31
N GLU A 158 -9.74 -16.02 13.77
CA GLU A 158 -10.15 -14.90 14.61
C GLU A 158 -9.84 -13.56 13.97
N HIS A 159 -8.58 -13.26 13.66
CA HIS A 159 -8.19 -11.94 13.16
C HIS A 159 -7.11 -12.01 12.08
N GLY A 160 -7.22 -11.12 11.09
CA GLY A 160 -6.23 -10.96 10.03
C GLY A 160 -5.96 -12.24 9.23
N GLY A 161 -6.76 -12.51 8.19
CA GLY A 161 -6.61 -13.74 7.37
C GLY A 161 -5.18 -14.04 6.94
N ALA A 162 -4.42 -12.99 6.57
CA ALA A 162 -3.00 -13.10 6.30
C ALA A 162 -2.14 -12.61 7.47
N MET A 163 -2.44 -11.44 8.05
CA MET A 163 -1.62 -10.86 9.12
C MET A 163 -2.48 -10.20 10.19
N ASN A 164 -2.09 -10.44 11.46
CA ASN A 164 -2.53 -9.68 12.61
C ASN A 164 -1.32 -9.02 13.29
N ALA A 165 -1.38 -7.69 13.49
CA ALA A 165 -0.34 -6.96 14.21
C ALA A 165 -0.95 -6.13 15.34
N GLU A 166 -0.31 -6.15 16.51
CA GLU A 166 -0.74 -5.42 17.69
C GLU A 166 0.44 -4.69 18.35
N HIS A 167 0.20 -3.48 18.83
CA HIS A 167 1.20 -2.64 19.53
C HIS A 167 2.53 -2.55 18.79
N SER A 168 2.49 -2.39 17.46
CA SER A 168 3.65 -2.52 16.59
C SER A 168 3.75 -1.35 15.60
N SER A 169 4.95 -1.11 15.06
CA SER A 169 5.15 -0.20 13.95
C SER A 169 5.42 -1.00 12.68
N VAL A 170 4.51 -0.89 11.70
CA VAL A 170 4.52 -1.70 10.49
C VAL A 170 4.52 -0.82 9.25
N SER A 171 5.50 -1.02 8.38
CA SER A 171 5.57 -0.41 7.06
C SER A 171 5.49 -1.49 5.97
N MET A 172 4.54 -1.33 5.05
CA MET A 172 4.43 -2.20 3.87
C MET A 172 4.44 -1.35 2.61
N HIS A 173 5.24 -1.76 1.64
CA HIS A 173 5.37 -1.05 0.37
C HIS A 173 5.44 -2.03 -0.81
N ASN A 174 4.71 -1.72 -1.88
CA ASN A 174 4.67 -2.52 -3.10
C ASN A 174 4.38 -4.01 -2.82
N CYS A 175 3.31 -4.27 -2.03
CA CYS A 175 2.93 -5.62 -1.65
C CYS A 175 1.54 -5.99 -2.12
N ASN A 176 1.33 -7.30 -2.29
CA ASN A 176 0.04 -7.87 -2.67
C ASN A 176 -0.54 -8.71 -1.52
N VAL A 177 -1.78 -8.42 -1.13
CA VAL A 177 -2.52 -9.15 -0.10
C VAL A 177 -3.78 -9.72 -0.75
N ASN A 178 -3.71 -10.99 -1.19
CA ASN A 178 -4.71 -11.52 -2.10
C ASN A 178 -5.25 -12.89 -1.67
N ASN A 179 -6.56 -13.10 -1.84
CA ASN A 179 -7.24 -14.38 -1.59
C ASN A 179 -7.04 -14.91 -0.16
N ASN A 180 -6.88 -14.04 0.82
CA ASN A 180 -6.78 -14.46 2.21
C ASN A 180 -8.19 -14.55 2.82
N ILE A 181 -8.37 -15.45 3.77
CA ILE A 181 -9.68 -15.79 4.32
C ILE A 181 -9.63 -15.70 5.84
N LEU A 182 -10.62 -15.01 6.39
CA LEU A 182 -10.99 -15.09 7.79
C LEU A 182 -12.38 -15.70 7.89
N TYR A 183 -12.46 -16.81 8.59
CA TYR A 183 -13.74 -17.51 8.82
C TYR A 183 -13.75 -18.22 10.16
N SER A 184 -14.82 -18.12 10.90
CA SER A 184 -15.05 -18.86 12.14
C SER A 184 -16.44 -19.51 12.12
N GLU A 185 -16.50 -20.76 12.55
CA GLU A 185 -17.76 -21.51 12.76
C GLU A 185 -18.45 -21.14 14.08
N ILE A 186 -17.80 -20.31 14.90
CA ILE A 186 -18.32 -20.00 16.24
C ILE A 186 -19.29 -18.84 16.14
N ASP A 187 -20.56 -19.10 16.41
CA ASP A 187 -21.65 -18.13 16.61
C ASP A 187 -21.43 -17.28 17.88
N THR A 188 -20.21 -16.80 18.09
CA THR A 188 -19.92 -15.93 19.23
C THR A 188 -20.11 -14.47 18.86
N ILE A 189 -20.64 -13.69 19.79
CA ILE A 189 -20.88 -12.24 19.74
C ILE A 189 -19.57 -11.43 19.55
N TYR A 190 -18.45 -12.09 19.32
CA TYR A 190 -17.15 -11.43 19.15
C TYR A 190 -16.95 -11.04 17.68
N PHE A 191 -16.84 -9.75 17.44
CA PHE A 191 -16.49 -9.23 16.12
C PHE A 191 -15.08 -9.66 15.76
N MET A 192 -14.93 -10.26 14.60
CA MET A 192 -13.65 -10.57 13.98
C MET A 192 -13.26 -9.44 13.06
N TYR A 193 -11.97 -9.27 12.82
CA TYR A 193 -11.47 -8.10 12.11
C TYR A 193 -10.40 -8.48 11.07
N GLY A 194 -10.52 -7.89 9.86
CA GLY A 194 -9.53 -7.96 8.80
C GLY A 194 -9.50 -9.30 8.05
N GLY A 195 -10.28 -9.45 6.99
CA GLY A 195 -10.20 -10.63 6.11
C GLY A 195 -8.81 -10.82 5.49
N GLY A 196 -8.12 -9.74 5.16
CA GLY A 196 -6.72 -9.73 4.77
C GLY A 196 -5.79 -9.40 5.94
N LEU A 197 -5.75 -8.14 6.38
CA LEU A 197 -4.87 -7.64 7.43
C LEU A 197 -5.67 -6.99 8.57
N ARG A 198 -5.17 -7.15 9.79
CA ARG A 198 -5.65 -6.42 10.97
C ARG A 198 -4.50 -5.75 11.70
N PHE A 199 -4.73 -4.51 12.14
CA PHE A 199 -3.83 -3.75 13.01
C PHE A 199 -4.59 -3.21 14.21
N ILE A 200 -4.00 -3.28 15.41
CA ILE A 200 -4.54 -2.65 16.61
C ILE A 200 -3.43 -1.98 17.42
N ASN A 201 -3.66 -0.74 17.83
CA ASN A 201 -2.69 0.11 18.53
C ASN A 201 -1.32 0.19 17.78
N CYS A 202 -1.36 0.34 16.46
CA CYS A 202 -0.17 0.34 15.61
C CYS A 202 0.10 1.70 14.95
N ASP A 203 1.38 1.95 14.60
CA ASP A 203 1.76 2.94 13.59
C ASP A 203 1.88 2.22 12.24
N VAL A 204 0.99 2.55 11.29
CA VAL A 204 0.81 1.79 10.05
C VAL A 204 1.06 2.67 8.84
N ARG A 205 2.00 2.25 7.99
CA ARG A 205 2.27 2.88 6.70
C ARG A 205 2.12 1.87 5.58
N LEU A 206 1.16 2.11 4.70
CA LEU A 206 0.88 1.27 3.53
C LEU A 206 0.97 2.12 2.28
N SER A 207 1.86 1.76 1.36
CA SER A 207 1.97 2.45 0.07
C SER A 207 2.15 1.46 -1.09
N ASP A 208 1.56 1.79 -2.22
CA ASP A 208 1.64 0.98 -3.44
C ASP A 208 1.20 -0.48 -3.22
N MET A 209 0.11 -0.65 -2.44
CA MET A 209 -0.41 -1.96 -2.06
C MET A 209 -1.58 -2.38 -2.95
N THR A 210 -1.72 -3.68 -3.19
CA THR A 210 -2.92 -4.26 -3.78
C THR A 210 -3.58 -5.24 -2.82
N PHE A 211 -4.85 -5.00 -2.50
CA PHE A 211 -5.70 -5.87 -1.70
C PHE A 211 -6.81 -6.42 -2.59
N ARG A 212 -6.76 -7.70 -2.92
CA ARG A 212 -7.72 -8.28 -3.84
C ARG A 212 -8.31 -9.60 -3.34
N ARG A 213 -9.65 -9.72 -3.40
CA ARG A 213 -10.38 -10.96 -3.05
C ARG A 213 -10.05 -11.51 -1.65
N ASN A 214 -9.82 -10.62 -0.69
CA ASN A 214 -9.75 -11.05 0.70
C ASN A 214 -11.17 -11.17 1.24
N ILE A 215 -11.42 -12.22 2.00
CA ILE A 215 -12.75 -12.59 2.45
C ILE A 215 -12.77 -12.66 3.98
N GLY A 216 -13.58 -11.80 4.57
CA GLY A 216 -13.93 -11.85 5.97
C GLY A 216 -15.42 -12.17 6.14
N GLU A 217 -15.84 -13.43 5.94
CA GLU A 217 -17.26 -13.81 6.00
C GLU A 217 -17.93 -13.41 7.32
N THR A 218 -17.17 -13.43 8.40
CA THR A 218 -17.60 -13.03 9.74
C THR A 218 -16.84 -11.81 10.25
N ALA A 219 -16.05 -11.14 9.40
CA ALA A 219 -15.14 -10.08 9.81
C ALA A 219 -15.59 -8.69 9.38
N ILE A 220 -15.25 -7.74 10.21
CA ILE A 220 -15.30 -6.30 9.92
C ILE A 220 -13.98 -5.90 9.26
N GLY A 221 -14.04 -5.22 8.10
CA GLY A 221 -12.90 -4.93 7.24
C GLY A 221 -12.52 -6.12 6.36
N GLY A 222 -13.09 -6.21 5.15
CA GLY A 222 -12.85 -7.34 4.24
C GLY A 222 -11.38 -7.49 3.86
N ALA A 223 -10.74 -6.42 3.42
CA ALA A 223 -9.31 -6.44 3.15
C ALA A 223 -8.50 -5.98 4.36
N LEU A 224 -8.87 -4.86 4.99
CA LEU A 224 -8.08 -4.19 6.00
C LEU A 224 -8.95 -3.69 7.14
N SER A 225 -8.53 -3.99 8.38
CA SER A 225 -9.10 -3.40 9.59
C SER A 225 -8.01 -2.73 10.43
N LEU A 226 -8.31 -1.51 10.88
CA LEU A 226 -7.42 -0.64 11.64
C LEU A 226 -8.17 -0.14 12.89
N ASP A 227 -7.63 -0.41 14.07
CA ASP A 227 -8.24 -0.07 15.35
C ASP A 227 -7.24 0.67 16.24
N SER A 228 -7.57 1.89 16.63
CA SER A 228 -6.71 2.72 17.50
C SER A 228 -5.29 2.91 16.91
N CYS A 229 -5.22 3.17 15.60
CA CYS A 229 -3.96 3.25 14.85
C CYS A 229 -3.66 4.67 14.36
N SER A 230 -2.36 4.99 14.27
CA SER A 230 -1.85 6.03 13.38
C SER A 230 -1.72 5.44 11.98
N VAL A 231 -2.28 6.10 10.96
CA VAL A 231 -2.48 5.50 9.64
C VAL A 231 -2.00 6.41 8.53
N ASN A 232 -1.17 5.90 7.64
CA ASN A 232 -0.90 6.50 6.34
C ASN A 232 -1.10 5.45 5.25
N ILE A 233 -2.15 5.60 4.44
CA ILE A 233 -2.46 4.75 3.29
C ILE A 233 -2.36 5.61 2.04
N GLU A 234 -1.50 5.24 1.11
CA GLU A 234 -1.24 6.01 -0.10
C GLU A 234 -1.03 5.09 -1.31
N ARG A 235 -1.66 5.43 -2.43
CA ARG A 235 -1.59 4.68 -3.69
C ARG A 235 -1.86 3.18 -3.51
N CYS A 236 -3.00 2.88 -2.85
CA CYS A 236 -3.41 1.51 -2.62
C CYS A 236 -4.66 1.16 -3.43
N ILE A 237 -4.76 -0.09 -3.83
CA ILE A 237 -5.89 -0.64 -4.58
C ILE A 237 -6.61 -1.65 -3.69
N PHE A 238 -7.90 -1.43 -3.46
CA PHE A 238 -8.79 -2.34 -2.74
C PHE A 238 -9.88 -2.81 -3.69
N GLU A 239 -9.79 -4.06 -4.14
CA GLU A 239 -10.70 -4.60 -5.15
C GLU A 239 -11.29 -5.95 -4.78
N HIS A 240 -12.61 -6.11 -5.00
CA HIS A 240 -13.32 -7.38 -4.84
C HIS A 240 -13.14 -8.02 -3.45
N ASN A 241 -12.95 -7.23 -2.40
CA ASN A 241 -12.86 -7.73 -1.03
C ASN A 241 -14.26 -7.81 -0.42
N TYR A 242 -14.46 -8.74 0.51
CA TYR A 242 -15.71 -8.96 1.21
C TYR A 242 -15.54 -8.90 2.72
N GLY A 243 -16.41 -8.14 3.41
CA GLY A 243 -16.48 -8.06 4.87
C GLY A 243 -17.89 -7.69 5.35
N ILE A 244 -18.18 -7.81 6.64
CA ILE A 244 -19.48 -7.42 7.19
C ILE A 244 -19.68 -5.91 7.12
N ASN A 245 -18.67 -5.14 7.51
CA ASN A 245 -18.64 -3.68 7.41
C ASN A 245 -17.30 -3.27 6.79
N GLY A 246 -17.31 -2.30 5.86
CA GLY A 246 -16.11 -1.91 5.14
C GLY A 246 -15.57 -3.06 4.31
N GLY A 247 -16.17 -3.35 3.15
CA GLY A 247 -15.70 -4.44 2.29
C GLY A 247 -14.22 -4.30 1.92
N GLY A 248 -13.77 -3.10 1.58
CA GLY A 248 -12.36 -2.77 1.40
C GLY A 248 -11.66 -2.48 2.74
N LEU A 249 -12.09 -1.45 3.45
CA LEU A 249 -11.42 -0.94 4.63
C LEU A 249 -12.40 -0.64 5.77
N TYR A 250 -11.97 -0.94 7.00
CA TYR A 250 -12.62 -0.49 8.22
C TYR A 250 -11.62 0.21 9.16
N LEU A 251 -11.89 1.48 9.50
CA LEU A 251 -11.10 2.28 10.43
C LEU A 251 -11.94 2.61 11.67
N ILE A 252 -11.44 2.28 12.85
CA ILE A 252 -12.18 2.51 14.10
C ILE A 252 -11.28 3.03 15.23
N ARG A 253 -11.86 3.83 16.13
CA ARG A 253 -11.24 4.33 17.38
C ARG A 253 -9.91 5.04 17.19
N SER A 254 -9.68 5.63 16.01
CA SER A 254 -8.44 6.34 15.67
C SER A 254 -8.58 7.87 15.75
N TYR A 255 -9.56 8.37 16.53
CA TYR A 255 -9.88 9.80 16.63
C TYR A 255 -8.69 10.67 17.09
N TYR A 256 -7.84 10.15 17.99
CA TYR A 256 -6.68 10.89 18.52
C TYR A 256 -5.38 10.64 17.73
N TYR A 257 -5.44 9.89 16.67
CA TYR A 257 -4.27 9.50 15.88
C TYR A 257 -4.32 10.18 14.50
N PRO A 258 -3.16 10.57 13.95
CA PRO A 258 -3.13 11.07 12.58
C PRO A 258 -3.50 9.94 11.61
N CYS A 259 -4.51 10.18 10.79
CA CYS A 259 -4.98 9.23 9.80
C CYS A 259 -5.11 9.91 8.44
N VAL A 260 -4.40 9.38 7.44
CA VAL A 260 -4.44 9.83 6.05
C VAL A 260 -4.76 8.65 5.14
N ILE A 261 -5.71 8.83 4.24
CA ILE A 261 -6.04 7.87 3.18
C ILE A 261 -6.08 8.66 1.87
N ALA A 262 -5.11 8.42 0.99
CA ALA A 262 -4.94 9.26 -0.19
C ALA A 262 -4.62 8.46 -1.47
N ASN A 263 -4.91 9.05 -2.62
CA ASN A 263 -4.48 8.57 -3.94
C ASN A 263 -4.80 7.08 -4.20
N SER A 264 -5.96 6.61 -3.75
CA SER A 264 -6.25 5.17 -3.69
C SER A 264 -7.59 4.82 -4.36
N LEU A 265 -7.68 3.59 -4.83
CA LEU A 265 -8.86 3.03 -5.48
C LEU A 265 -9.58 2.04 -4.55
N PHE A 266 -10.88 2.20 -4.42
CA PHE A 266 -11.79 1.25 -3.78
C PHE A 266 -12.83 0.82 -4.80
N ALA A 267 -12.67 -0.36 -5.41
CA ALA A 267 -13.52 -0.82 -6.48
C ALA A 267 -14.12 -2.21 -6.21
N HIS A 268 -15.41 -2.36 -6.47
CA HIS A 268 -16.13 -3.65 -6.41
C HIS A 268 -15.97 -4.41 -5.08
N ASN A 269 -15.73 -3.69 -3.98
CA ASN A 269 -15.74 -4.32 -2.66
C ASN A 269 -17.18 -4.49 -2.19
N ILE A 270 -17.40 -5.50 -1.39
CA ILE A 270 -18.73 -5.89 -0.93
C ILE A 270 -18.79 -5.89 0.59
N SER A 271 -19.82 -5.26 1.15
CA SER A 271 -20.13 -5.39 2.57
C SER A 271 -21.44 -6.12 2.82
N GLY A 272 -21.50 -6.83 3.96
CA GLY A 272 -22.74 -7.41 4.45
C GLY A 272 -23.76 -6.36 4.92
N HIS A 273 -23.27 -5.24 5.52
CA HIS A 273 -24.15 -4.22 6.11
C HIS A 273 -23.79 -2.78 5.78
N PHE A 274 -22.54 -2.32 5.99
CA PHE A 274 -22.18 -0.91 5.94
C PHE A 274 -20.94 -0.66 5.10
N GLY A 275 -21.00 0.32 4.18
CA GLY A 275 -19.86 0.80 3.42
C GLY A 275 -19.17 -0.29 2.61
N GLY A 276 -19.66 -0.58 1.41
CA GLY A 276 -19.03 -1.58 0.52
C GLY A 276 -17.56 -1.26 0.25
N GLY A 277 -17.25 0.01 -0.04
CA GLY A 277 -15.88 0.48 -0.20
C GLY A 277 -15.15 0.59 1.14
N LEU A 278 -15.58 1.52 1.98
CA LEU A 278 -14.95 1.79 3.26
C LEU A 278 -15.97 2.20 4.34
N ALA A 279 -15.66 1.87 5.59
CA ALA A 279 -16.42 2.29 6.75
C ALA A 279 -15.48 2.86 7.84
N ILE A 280 -15.89 3.97 8.43
CA ILE A 280 -15.10 4.73 9.41
C ILE A 280 -15.98 5.00 10.63
N SER A 281 -15.48 4.64 11.82
CA SER A 281 -16.18 4.82 13.10
C SER A 281 -15.24 5.43 14.14
N ASP A 282 -15.72 6.36 14.96
CA ASP A 282 -14.93 7.01 16.01
C ASP A 282 -13.53 7.47 15.50
N SER A 283 -13.48 8.02 14.29
CA SER A 283 -12.23 8.36 13.60
C SER A 283 -12.46 9.51 12.63
N SER A 284 -11.51 10.42 12.51
CA SER A 284 -11.62 11.60 11.64
C SER A 284 -10.41 11.71 10.71
N PRO A 285 -10.27 10.79 9.73
CA PRO A 285 -9.14 10.83 8.81
C PRO A 285 -9.23 12.00 7.83
N PHE A 286 -8.08 12.41 7.33
CA PHE A 286 -7.98 13.19 6.11
C PHE A 286 -8.03 12.22 4.91
N ILE A 287 -9.03 12.43 4.04
CA ILE A 287 -9.29 11.59 2.86
C ILE A 287 -9.12 12.46 1.63
N SER A 288 -8.23 12.08 0.70
CA SER A 288 -8.05 12.85 -0.52
C SER A 288 -7.78 11.99 -1.74
N ASN A 289 -8.30 12.44 -2.88
CA ASN A 289 -8.01 11.83 -4.17
C ASN A 289 -8.29 10.32 -4.20
N LEU A 290 -9.45 9.91 -3.68
CA LEU A 290 -9.92 8.54 -3.80
C LEU A 290 -10.86 8.40 -5.00
N THR A 291 -10.83 7.23 -5.64
CA THR A 291 -11.91 6.75 -6.52
C THR A 291 -12.60 5.59 -5.82
N VAL A 292 -13.86 5.80 -5.42
CA VAL A 292 -14.70 4.81 -4.72
C VAL A 292 -15.85 4.44 -5.65
N VAL A 293 -15.72 3.30 -6.33
CA VAL A 293 -16.55 3.00 -7.50
C VAL A 293 -17.05 1.54 -7.51
N GLY A 294 -18.31 1.34 -7.88
CA GLY A 294 -18.88 0.02 -8.09
C GLY A 294 -18.93 -0.88 -6.85
N ASN A 295 -18.75 -0.33 -5.64
CA ASN A 295 -18.82 -1.11 -4.42
C ASN A 295 -20.29 -1.40 -4.06
N HIS A 296 -20.52 -2.50 -3.34
CA HIS A 296 -21.87 -2.97 -3.02
C HIS A 296 -22.05 -3.24 -1.53
N SER A 297 -23.24 -2.94 -1.02
CA SER A 297 -23.67 -3.34 0.32
C SER A 297 -24.93 -4.20 0.24
N TYR A 298 -24.91 -5.40 0.81
CA TYR A 298 -26.13 -6.18 1.03
C TYR A 298 -27.06 -5.58 2.11
N GLY A 299 -26.55 -4.61 2.88
CA GLY A 299 -27.36 -3.80 3.77
C GLY A 299 -28.11 -2.69 3.04
N VAL A 300 -29.02 -2.04 3.76
CA VAL A 300 -29.83 -0.92 3.23
C VAL A 300 -29.11 0.43 3.28
N ASN A 301 -27.86 0.48 3.77
CA ASN A 301 -27.16 1.75 4.04
C ASN A 301 -26.49 2.31 2.77
N CYS A 302 -25.21 2.07 2.56
CA CYS A 302 -24.51 2.61 1.38
C CYS A 302 -23.48 1.64 0.81
N GLY A 303 -23.31 1.67 -0.49
CA GLY A 303 -22.26 0.90 -1.18
C GLY A 303 -20.88 1.56 -1.09
N GLY A 304 -20.79 2.88 -1.05
CA GLY A 304 -19.52 3.60 -1.10
C GLY A 304 -18.87 3.80 0.27
N MET A 305 -19.11 4.95 0.91
CA MET A 305 -18.47 5.37 2.16
C MET A 305 -19.48 5.42 3.31
N PHE A 306 -19.13 4.86 4.45
CA PHE A 306 -19.94 4.91 5.67
C PHE A 306 -19.19 5.59 6.80
N PHE A 307 -19.79 6.63 7.41
CA PHE A 307 -19.27 7.37 8.55
C PHE A 307 -20.18 7.19 9.76
N TYR A 308 -19.61 6.81 10.90
CA TYR A 308 -20.37 6.42 12.07
C TYR A 308 -19.83 7.05 13.36
N GLN A 309 -20.72 7.32 14.31
CA GLN A 309 -20.41 7.85 15.66
C GLN A 309 -19.64 9.17 15.63
N ASN A 310 -18.51 9.26 16.36
CA ASN A 310 -17.70 10.48 16.49
C ASN A 310 -16.74 10.64 15.30
N SER A 311 -17.28 10.69 14.08
CA SER A 311 -16.48 10.77 12.86
C SER A 311 -16.72 12.08 12.12
N SER A 312 -15.67 12.87 11.94
CA SER A 312 -15.66 14.12 11.16
C SER A 312 -14.50 14.09 10.15
N PRO A 313 -14.53 13.18 9.16
CA PRO A 313 -13.49 13.15 8.15
C PRO A 313 -13.55 14.40 7.26
N ILE A 314 -12.38 14.86 6.81
CA ILE A 314 -12.27 15.84 5.74
C ILE A 314 -12.04 15.06 4.43
N VAL A 315 -12.97 15.19 3.47
CA VAL A 315 -12.97 14.46 2.19
C VAL A 315 -12.76 15.45 1.05
N ARG A 316 -11.66 15.29 0.31
CA ARG A 316 -11.28 16.22 -0.77
C ARG A 316 -10.98 15.49 -2.06
N ASN A 317 -11.36 16.10 -3.19
CA ASN A 317 -11.00 15.65 -4.52
C ASN A 317 -11.28 14.15 -4.77
N CYS A 318 -12.38 13.62 -4.25
CA CYS A 318 -12.74 12.22 -4.36
C CYS A 318 -13.85 11.99 -5.39
N ILE A 319 -13.83 10.86 -6.10
CA ILE A 319 -14.93 10.36 -6.90
C ILE A 319 -15.66 9.26 -6.10
N VAL A 320 -16.97 9.41 -5.91
CA VAL A 320 -17.85 8.40 -5.30
C VAL A 320 -18.99 8.12 -6.27
N TYR A 321 -18.91 7.00 -7.01
CA TYR A 321 -19.76 6.78 -8.17
C TYR A 321 -20.11 5.30 -8.40
N GLY A 322 -21.33 5.02 -8.82
CA GLY A 322 -21.76 3.67 -9.20
C GLY A 322 -21.81 2.67 -8.06
N ASN A 323 -21.76 3.13 -6.80
CA ASN A 323 -21.89 2.24 -5.65
C ASN A 323 -23.37 1.91 -5.41
N THR A 324 -23.65 0.68 -4.97
CA THR A 324 -25.01 0.15 -4.85
C THR A 324 -25.29 -0.44 -3.48
N ASN A 325 -26.59 -0.54 -3.12
CA ASN A 325 -27.07 -1.17 -1.89
C ASN A 325 -28.42 -1.86 -2.12
N GLU A 326 -28.86 -2.67 -1.16
CA GLU A 326 -30.15 -3.40 -1.23
C GLU A 326 -31.35 -2.57 -0.72
N ALA A 327 -31.20 -1.25 -0.52
CA ALA A 327 -32.32 -0.41 -0.16
C ALA A 327 -33.35 -0.37 -1.30
N PRO A 328 -34.67 -0.38 -0.98
CA PRO A 328 -35.72 -0.25 -1.98
C PRO A 328 -35.91 1.22 -2.39
N VAL A 329 -34.85 1.83 -2.91
CA VAL A 329 -34.81 3.23 -3.36
C VAL A 329 -34.51 3.30 -4.84
N GLU A 330 -34.96 4.37 -5.53
CA GLU A 330 -34.69 4.55 -6.96
C GLU A 330 -33.21 4.83 -7.22
N GLU A 331 -32.56 5.59 -6.32
CA GLU A 331 -31.16 5.99 -6.40
C GLU A 331 -30.37 5.37 -5.25
N PRO A 332 -29.38 4.51 -5.53
CA PRO A 332 -28.56 3.89 -4.50
C PRO A 332 -27.76 4.93 -3.70
N VAL A 333 -27.71 4.75 -2.38
CA VAL A 333 -26.99 5.66 -1.48
C VAL A 333 -25.47 5.50 -1.65
N GLN A 334 -24.82 6.58 -2.06
CA GLN A 334 -23.37 6.59 -2.25
C GLN A 334 -22.61 6.72 -0.92
N ILE A 335 -23.11 7.58 -0.04
CA ILE A 335 -22.48 7.90 1.25
C ILE A 335 -23.55 7.90 2.33
N TRP A 336 -23.24 7.28 3.47
CA TRP A 336 -24.08 7.30 4.64
C TRP A 336 -23.31 7.92 5.82
N SER A 337 -23.84 9.02 6.36
CA SER A 337 -23.33 9.67 7.56
C SER A 337 -24.29 9.43 8.73
N TRP A 338 -23.91 8.58 9.67
CA TRP A 338 -24.67 8.33 10.89
C TRP A 338 -23.81 8.73 12.11
N THR A 339 -23.49 10.01 12.15
CA THR A 339 -22.63 10.59 13.17
C THR A 339 -23.45 11.19 14.32
N TYR A 340 -22.85 11.37 15.49
CA TYR A 340 -23.47 12.03 16.63
C TYR A 340 -23.46 13.55 16.46
N ASP A 341 -24.29 14.25 17.26
CA ASP A 341 -24.37 15.71 17.27
C ASP A 341 -22.99 16.34 17.45
N GLY A 342 -22.65 17.26 16.55
CA GLY A 342 -21.35 17.94 16.54
C GLY A 342 -20.25 17.24 15.75
N PHE A 343 -20.55 16.07 15.17
CA PHE A 343 -19.66 15.35 14.25
C PHE A 343 -20.33 15.25 12.88
N ALA A 344 -19.61 15.61 11.83
CA ALA A 344 -20.06 15.47 10.46
C ALA A 344 -18.86 15.43 9.49
N PRO A 345 -18.95 14.70 8.37
CA PRO A 345 -17.96 14.78 7.32
C PRO A 345 -18.01 16.16 6.62
N GLU A 346 -16.87 16.60 6.12
CA GLU A 346 -16.74 17.79 5.29
C GLU A 346 -16.32 17.37 3.88
N PHE A 347 -16.96 17.95 2.85
CA PHE A 347 -16.69 17.60 1.46
C PHE A 347 -16.23 18.82 0.66
N TYR A 348 -15.09 18.67 -0.03
CA TYR A 348 -14.51 19.73 -0.88
C TYR A 348 -14.12 19.14 -2.24
N ASN A 349 -14.61 19.73 -3.32
CA ASN A 349 -14.26 19.38 -4.70
C ASN A 349 -14.35 17.86 -4.99
N CYS A 350 -15.40 17.21 -4.50
CA CYS A 350 -15.68 15.82 -4.76
C CYS A 350 -16.68 15.66 -5.90
N LEU A 351 -16.61 14.56 -6.65
CA LEU A 351 -17.69 14.12 -7.50
C LEU A 351 -18.46 13.02 -6.76
N ILE A 352 -19.71 13.30 -6.42
CA ILE A 352 -20.58 12.36 -5.69
C ILE A 352 -21.86 12.16 -6.51
N GLN A 353 -22.09 10.95 -6.96
CA GLN A 353 -23.27 10.60 -7.75
C GLN A 353 -24.55 10.85 -6.94
N TYR A 354 -25.53 11.46 -7.58
CA TYR A 354 -26.81 11.93 -7.03
C TYR A 354 -26.69 13.11 -6.04
N GLY A 355 -25.50 13.66 -5.88
CA GLY A 355 -25.26 14.92 -5.19
C GLY A 355 -25.50 14.89 -3.69
N PHE A 356 -25.68 16.09 -3.11
CA PHE A 356 -25.82 16.32 -1.67
C PHE A 356 -27.03 15.62 -1.07
N ASP A 357 -28.16 15.66 -1.75
CA ASP A 357 -29.43 15.12 -1.24
C ASP A 357 -29.43 13.57 -1.14
N ASN A 358 -28.53 12.89 -1.84
CA ASN A 358 -28.36 11.44 -1.75
C ASN A 358 -27.43 11.00 -0.60
N ILE A 359 -26.70 11.93 0.04
CA ILE A 359 -25.95 11.60 1.25
C ILE A 359 -26.94 11.41 2.39
N SER A 360 -27.02 10.21 2.94
CA SER A 360 -27.93 9.96 4.05
C SER A 360 -27.54 10.77 5.29
N ASN A 361 -28.55 11.39 5.95
CA ASN A 361 -28.38 12.29 7.08
C ASN A 361 -27.56 13.56 6.73
N HIS A 362 -27.69 14.02 5.49
CA HIS A 362 -26.98 15.19 4.97
C HIS A 362 -27.27 16.50 5.74
N GLU A 363 -28.38 16.58 6.46
CA GLU A 363 -28.77 17.74 7.27
C GLU A 363 -27.71 18.11 8.34
N ALA A 364 -26.92 17.14 8.79
CA ALA A 364 -25.83 17.36 9.72
C ALA A 364 -24.56 17.91 9.05
N ILE A 365 -24.46 17.79 7.72
CA ILE A 365 -23.28 18.19 6.94
C ILE A 365 -23.32 19.69 6.72
N THR A 366 -22.34 20.41 7.24
CA THR A 366 -22.26 21.86 7.16
C THR A 366 -21.37 22.38 6.04
N ILE A 367 -20.50 21.55 5.48
CA ILE A 367 -19.55 21.91 4.43
C ILE A 367 -19.67 20.92 3.27
N TYR A 368 -20.13 21.44 2.13
CA TYR A 368 -20.24 20.75 0.85
C TYR A 368 -19.92 21.75 -0.26
N GLU A 369 -18.63 21.92 -0.54
CA GLU A 369 -18.13 22.98 -1.40
C GLU A 369 -17.48 22.46 -2.67
N GLY A 370 -17.79 23.07 -3.82
CA GLY A 370 -17.18 22.74 -5.10
C GLY A 370 -17.47 21.32 -5.63
N CYS A 371 -18.42 20.61 -5.04
CA CYS A 371 -18.73 19.23 -5.40
C CYS A 371 -19.59 19.14 -6.66
N LEU A 372 -19.37 18.07 -7.44
CA LEU A 372 -20.04 17.79 -8.70
C LEU A 372 -21.00 16.60 -8.56
N ASP A 373 -22.10 16.66 -9.33
CA ASP A 373 -23.03 15.54 -9.53
C ASP A 373 -23.23 15.34 -11.04
N VAL A 374 -22.27 14.67 -11.65
CA VAL A 374 -22.24 14.39 -13.09
C VAL A 374 -21.56 13.03 -13.31
N ASP A 375 -21.61 12.52 -14.55
CA ASP A 375 -20.82 11.34 -14.92
C ASP A 375 -19.31 11.69 -14.87
N PRO A 376 -18.49 10.92 -14.15
CA PRO A 376 -17.04 11.17 -14.06
C PRO A 376 -16.29 11.00 -15.39
N GLY A 377 -16.90 10.36 -16.39
CA GLY A 377 -16.28 10.14 -17.68
C GLY A 377 -15.08 9.22 -17.61
N PHE A 378 -15.22 8.05 -17.02
CA PHE A 378 -14.18 7.01 -17.01
C PHE A 378 -13.92 6.46 -18.43
N VAL A 379 -12.70 6.01 -18.69
CA VAL A 379 -12.31 5.43 -19.98
C VAL A 379 -13.15 4.20 -20.29
N ASN A 380 -13.33 3.29 -19.36
CA ASN A 380 -14.17 2.12 -19.55
C ASN A 380 -14.64 1.51 -18.21
N LEU A 381 -15.77 1.96 -17.73
CA LEU A 381 -16.38 1.48 -16.48
C LEU A 381 -16.68 -0.03 -16.50
N GLU A 382 -17.11 -0.58 -17.64
CA GLU A 382 -17.47 -2.00 -17.78
C GLU A 382 -16.26 -2.94 -17.67
N ASN A 383 -15.09 -2.48 -18.12
CA ASN A 383 -13.83 -3.24 -18.02
C ASN A 383 -12.94 -2.81 -16.85
N GLU A 384 -13.52 -2.12 -15.86
CA GLU A 384 -12.84 -1.68 -14.63
C GLU A 384 -11.66 -0.73 -14.91
N ASP A 385 -11.71 0.04 -16.02
CA ASP A 385 -10.75 1.10 -16.32
C ASP A 385 -11.29 2.45 -15.82
N PHE A 386 -10.84 2.84 -14.64
CA PHE A 386 -11.28 4.05 -13.94
C PHE A 386 -10.39 5.28 -14.20
N HIS A 387 -9.52 5.23 -15.20
CA HIS A 387 -8.83 6.43 -15.68
C HIS A 387 -9.83 7.41 -16.27
N LEU A 388 -9.49 8.69 -16.25
CA LEU A 388 -10.34 9.74 -16.80
C LEU A 388 -10.22 9.77 -18.32
N ALA A 389 -11.35 9.81 -19.02
CA ALA A 389 -11.38 10.05 -20.46
C ALA A 389 -11.13 11.55 -20.76
N ALA A 390 -10.68 11.87 -21.97
CA ALA A 390 -10.28 13.23 -22.36
C ALA A 390 -11.34 14.34 -22.19
N ASN A 391 -12.59 13.97 -22.04
CA ASN A 391 -13.71 14.88 -21.79
C ASN A 391 -14.28 14.78 -20.38
N SER A 392 -13.57 14.15 -19.47
CA SER A 392 -14.00 14.01 -18.08
C SER A 392 -14.13 15.37 -17.39
N PRO A 393 -15.23 15.61 -16.66
CA PRO A 393 -15.41 16.82 -15.85
C PRO A 393 -14.51 16.85 -14.60
N CYS A 394 -13.83 15.73 -14.30
CA CYS A 394 -12.91 15.61 -13.17
C CYS A 394 -11.52 16.18 -13.46
N ILE A 395 -11.19 16.38 -14.76
CA ILE A 395 -9.89 16.91 -15.18
C ILE A 395 -9.76 18.36 -14.71
N ASP A 396 -8.63 18.68 -14.04
CA ASP A 396 -8.30 20.01 -13.51
C ASP A 396 -9.39 20.61 -12.57
N ALA A 397 -10.28 19.78 -12.01
CA ALA A 397 -11.42 20.20 -11.20
C ALA A 397 -11.19 20.06 -9.68
N GLY A 398 -10.11 19.40 -9.29
CA GLY A 398 -9.67 19.36 -7.89
C GLY A 398 -9.01 20.65 -7.45
N LEU A 399 -8.92 20.85 -6.14
CA LEU A 399 -8.24 22.01 -5.56
C LEU A 399 -6.99 21.60 -4.80
N THR A 400 -5.94 22.40 -4.98
CA THR A 400 -4.74 22.35 -4.16
C THR A 400 -4.92 23.27 -2.95
N TYR A 401 -4.57 22.78 -1.76
CA TYR A 401 -4.61 23.55 -0.51
C TYR A 401 -3.18 23.76 -0.02
N GLU A 402 -2.91 24.95 0.52
CA GLU A 402 -1.58 25.27 1.06
C GLU A 402 -1.23 24.32 2.22
N GLY A 403 -0.10 23.62 2.10
CA GLY A 403 0.39 22.66 3.08
C GLY A 403 0.01 21.20 2.83
N ASP A 404 -0.87 20.91 1.88
CA ASP A 404 -1.19 19.54 1.52
C ASP A 404 -0.05 18.95 0.65
N PHE A 405 0.23 17.66 0.88
CA PHE A 405 1.20 16.91 0.08
C PHE A 405 0.45 16.09 -0.97
N TYR A 406 0.59 16.49 -2.22
CA TYR A 406 -0.14 15.82 -3.31
C TYR A 406 0.63 14.64 -3.92
N GLY A 407 1.94 14.61 -3.86
CA GLY A 407 2.78 13.50 -4.29
C GLY A 407 2.47 13.01 -5.71
N TYR A 408 2.14 11.72 -5.77
CA TYR A 408 1.85 11.01 -7.00
C TYR A 408 0.42 10.47 -7.00
N ASP A 409 -0.15 10.29 -8.18
CA ASP A 409 -1.41 9.57 -8.37
C ASP A 409 -1.21 8.05 -8.22
N LEU A 410 -2.24 7.28 -8.47
CA LEU A 410 -2.19 5.82 -8.30
C LEU A 410 -1.26 5.13 -9.32
N ASP A 411 -1.04 5.73 -10.49
CA ASP A 411 -0.12 5.24 -11.52
C ASP A 411 1.32 5.72 -11.32
N GLY A 412 1.57 6.58 -10.34
CA GLY A 412 2.86 7.19 -10.09
C GLY A 412 3.13 8.45 -10.91
N ASN A 413 2.11 9.06 -11.50
CA ASN A 413 2.21 10.36 -12.16
C ASN A 413 2.11 11.49 -11.14
N PHE A 414 2.68 12.66 -11.45
CA PHE A 414 2.56 13.83 -10.57
C PHE A 414 1.13 14.30 -10.45
N ARG A 415 0.69 14.54 -9.21
CA ARG A 415 -0.66 15.04 -8.93
C ARG A 415 -0.90 16.46 -9.42
N VAL A 416 0.08 17.34 -9.31
CA VAL A 416 -0.09 18.74 -9.68
C VAL A 416 0.46 18.97 -11.07
N SER A 417 -0.43 19.24 -12.03
CA SER A 417 -0.11 19.67 -13.38
C SER A 417 -0.74 21.05 -13.63
N ASN A 418 0.05 22.02 -14.09
CA ASN A 418 -0.42 23.38 -14.33
C ASN A 418 -1.12 24.08 -13.13
N ASP A 419 -0.65 23.80 -11.91
CA ASP A 419 -1.23 24.27 -10.64
C ASP A 419 -2.63 23.72 -10.32
N GLN A 420 -3.08 22.70 -11.03
CA GLN A 420 -4.36 22.01 -10.83
C GLN A 420 -4.15 20.52 -10.63
N ILE A 421 -5.15 19.88 -10.05
CA ILE A 421 -5.18 18.44 -9.85
C ILE A 421 -6.53 17.88 -10.31
N ASP A 422 -6.56 16.63 -10.68
CA ASP A 422 -7.79 15.95 -11.04
C ASP A 422 -8.53 15.45 -9.81
N ILE A 423 -9.85 15.33 -9.91
CA ILE A 423 -10.67 14.65 -8.92
C ILE A 423 -10.53 13.14 -9.12
N GLY A 424 -10.27 12.40 -8.04
CA GLY A 424 -10.13 10.94 -8.07
C GLY A 424 -8.70 10.44 -7.93
N ALA A 425 -8.48 9.14 -8.09
CA ALA A 425 -7.22 8.47 -7.84
C ALA A 425 -6.18 8.62 -8.95
N TYR A 426 -6.59 9.05 -10.13
CA TYR A 426 -5.75 9.14 -11.34
C TYR A 426 -5.67 10.56 -11.88
N GLU A 427 -4.53 10.92 -12.46
CA GLU A 427 -4.31 12.15 -13.22
C GLU A 427 -4.44 11.88 -14.72
N PHE A 428 -5.17 12.73 -15.43
CA PHE A 428 -5.32 12.63 -16.88
C PHE A 428 -4.11 13.17 -17.63
N GLY A 429 -3.72 12.50 -18.70
CA GLY A 429 -2.76 13.02 -19.68
C GLY A 429 -1.29 12.67 -19.45
N PHE A 430 -0.96 11.95 -18.37
CA PHE A 430 0.38 11.39 -18.19
C PHE A 430 0.48 10.01 -18.85
N THR A 431 0.59 9.96 -20.17
CA THR A 431 1.01 8.75 -20.88
C THR A 431 2.52 8.72 -20.97
N GLY A 432 3.20 8.18 -19.93
CA GLY A 432 4.64 7.93 -19.98
C GLY A 432 5.49 9.19 -20.20
N VAL A 433 6.80 9.09 -20.01
CA VAL A 433 7.75 10.13 -20.42
C VAL A 433 7.57 10.42 -21.91
N GLN A 434 6.77 11.42 -22.27
CA GLN A 434 6.89 12.00 -23.58
C GLN A 434 8.31 12.58 -23.65
N GLU A 435 9.14 12.02 -24.53
CA GLU A 435 10.25 12.78 -25.09
C GLU A 435 9.61 13.97 -25.83
N THR A 436 9.29 15.04 -25.09
CA THR A 436 8.94 16.31 -25.71
C THR A 436 10.22 16.77 -26.36
N ALA A 437 10.25 16.60 -27.67
CA ALA A 437 11.20 17.28 -28.53
C ALA A 437 11.26 18.74 -28.05
N GLN A 438 12.42 19.10 -27.47
CA GLN A 438 12.89 20.47 -27.29
C GLN A 438 11.81 21.53 -27.02
N SER A 439 11.28 21.59 -25.79
CA SER A 439 10.81 22.88 -25.29
C SER A 439 12.05 23.73 -24.96
N GLU A 440 12.09 24.95 -25.49
CA GLU A 440 13.16 25.95 -25.36
C GLU A 440 13.27 26.48 -23.91
N GLY A 441 13.56 25.61 -22.94
CA GLY A 441 13.96 25.97 -21.58
C GLY A 441 15.33 25.35 -21.31
N LEU A 442 16.34 26.16 -21.10
CA LEU A 442 17.70 25.70 -20.95
C LEU A 442 17.89 25.07 -19.57
N VAL A 443 17.98 23.75 -19.49
CA VAL A 443 18.51 23.06 -18.31
C VAL A 443 19.97 22.73 -18.56
N ARG A 444 20.85 23.28 -17.75
CA ARG A 444 22.28 23.01 -17.83
C ARG A 444 22.74 22.37 -16.52
N ILE A 445 23.45 21.25 -16.64
CA ILE A 445 24.06 20.58 -15.49
C ILE A 445 25.53 20.98 -15.43
N PHE A 446 25.93 21.44 -14.26
CA PHE A 446 27.31 21.72 -13.93
C PHE A 446 27.85 20.67 -12.98
N GLY A 447 28.90 19.96 -13.41
CA GLY A 447 29.46 18.82 -12.70
C GLY A 447 28.73 17.50 -13.04
N ASN A 448 28.78 17.10 -14.30
CA ASN A 448 28.44 15.74 -14.75
C ASN A 448 29.73 15.10 -15.30
N PRO A 449 30.28 14.08 -14.65
CA PRO A 449 29.75 13.25 -13.54
C PRO A 449 29.47 14.01 -12.23
N ILE A 450 28.44 13.56 -11.49
CA ILE A 450 27.94 14.23 -10.29
C ILE A 450 28.95 14.14 -9.12
N THR A 451 29.17 15.28 -8.49
CA THR A 451 29.90 15.43 -7.24
C THR A 451 29.02 16.11 -6.18
N ALA A 452 29.52 16.24 -4.96
CA ALA A 452 28.77 16.93 -3.89
C ALA A 452 28.47 18.41 -4.22
N SER A 453 29.24 19.05 -5.07
CA SER A 453 29.07 20.44 -5.50
C SER A 453 28.39 20.61 -6.85
N SER A 454 27.80 19.55 -7.40
CA SER A 454 27.09 19.63 -8.67
C SER A 454 25.77 20.37 -8.51
N TYR A 455 25.47 21.23 -9.47
CA TYR A 455 24.23 22.00 -9.50
C TYR A 455 23.61 22.01 -10.90
N VAL A 456 22.33 22.34 -10.94
CA VAL A 456 21.56 22.55 -12.18
C VAL A 456 21.22 24.03 -12.31
N GLU A 457 21.41 24.56 -13.50
CA GLU A 457 20.91 25.87 -13.90
C GLU A 457 19.65 25.68 -14.73
N ILE A 458 18.54 26.27 -14.29
CA ILE A 458 17.24 26.15 -14.93
C ILE A 458 16.67 27.53 -15.18
N GLU A 459 16.32 27.82 -16.43
CA GLU A 459 15.61 29.03 -16.79
C GLU A 459 14.09 28.79 -16.69
N THR A 460 13.42 29.54 -15.82
CA THR A 460 11.97 29.44 -15.61
C THR A 460 11.24 30.68 -16.12
N GLU A 461 10.11 30.47 -16.78
CA GLU A 461 9.31 31.55 -17.35
C GLU A 461 8.45 32.28 -16.32
N GLN A 462 8.11 31.59 -15.24
CA GLN A 462 7.28 32.13 -14.17
C GLN A 462 7.74 31.67 -12.79
N ARG A 463 7.28 32.36 -11.76
CA ARG A 463 7.49 31.95 -10.37
C ARG A 463 6.61 30.73 -10.07
N GLY A 464 7.18 29.69 -9.41
CA GLY A 464 6.42 28.50 -9.04
C GLY A 464 7.20 27.60 -8.11
N MET A 465 6.53 26.59 -7.57
CA MET A 465 7.16 25.50 -6.82
C MET A 465 7.98 24.63 -7.79
N MET A 466 9.14 24.18 -7.32
CA MET A 466 10.02 23.32 -8.10
C MET A 466 10.36 22.05 -7.34
N PHE A 467 10.29 20.93 -8.04
CA PHE A 467 10.61 19.61 -7.51
C PHE A 467 11.66 18.93 -8.39
N ALA A 468 12.58 18.21 -7.78
CA ALA A 468 13.58 17.43 -8.49
C ALA A 468 13.49 15.95 -8.13
N TYR A 469 13.72 15.08 -9.11
CA TYR A 469 13.59 13.64 -9.01
C TYR A 469 14.77 12.96 -9.69
N VAL A 470 15.17 11.82 -9.14
CA VAL A 470 16.21 10.96 -9.72
C VAL A 470 15.61 9.59 -9.95
N TYR A 471 15.61 9.14 -11.19
CA TYR A 471 15.14 7.82 -11.58
C TYR A 471 16.27 6.94 -12.06
N SER A 472 16.16 5.63 -11.87
CA SER A 472 16.93 4.65 -12.63
C SER A 472 16.49 4.65 -14.10
N LEU A 473 17.28 4.05 -14.99
CA LEU A 473 16.96 4.02 -16.43
C LEU A 473 15.75 3.14 -16.77
N ASP A 474 15.33 2.28 -15.86
CA ASP A 474 14.11 1.47 -15.91
C ASP A 474 12.88 2.16 -15.31
N GLY A 475 13.01 3.46 -14.96
CA GLY A 475 11.89 4.30 -14.52
C GLY A 475 11.60 4.29 -13.01
N LYS A 476 12.38 3.57 -12.19
CA LYS A 476 12.19 3.55 -10.74
C LYS A 476 12.66 4.85 -10.09
N LEU A 477 11.82 5.48 -9.28
CA LEU A 477 12.20 6.66 -8.48
C LEU A 477 13.20 6.25 -7.38
N LEU A 478 14.33 6.94 -7.31
CA LEU A 478 15.42 6.67 -6.38
C LEU A 478 15.62 7.78 -5.36
N ALA A 479 15.34 9.03 -5.73
CA ALA A 479 15.40 10.17 -4.84
C ALA A 479 14.49 11.30 -5.34
N ASN A 480 13.95 12.08 -4.41
CA ASN A 480 13.25 13.32 -4.72
C ASN A 480 13.62 14.43 -3.74
N LYS A 481 13.41 15.68 -4.14
CA LYS A 481 13.65 16.87 -3.32
C LYS A 481 12.69 17.98 -3.72
N ASN A 482 12.01 18.55 -2.74
CA ASN A 482 11.30 19.82 -2.92
C ASN A 482 12.34 20.94 -2.90
N LEU A 483 12.45 21.68 -3.98
CA LEU A 483 13.43 22.77 -4.17
C LEU A 483 12.87 24.13 -3.77
N GLY A 484 11.62 24.17 -3.31
CA GLY A 484 10.94 25.39 -2.89
C GLY A 484 10.45 26.25 -4.05
N ILE A 485 10.13 27.51 -3.75
CA ILE A 485 9.63 28.49 -4.73
C ILE A 485 10.81 29.10 -5.48
N VAL A 486 10.85 28.90 -6.79
CA VAL A 486 11.81 29.52 -7.70
C VAL A 486 11.22 30.77 -8.34
N GLN A 487 12.08 31.71 -8.74
CA GLN A 487 11.68 32.95 -9.36
C GLN A 487 11.76 32.84 -10.90
N LYS A 488 11.01 33.67 -11.62
CA LYS A 488 11.19 33.82 -13.07
C LYS A 488 12.63 34.17 -13.39
N GLY A 489 13.24 33.51 -14.36
CA GLY A 489 14.61 33.67 -14.81
C GLY A 489 15.49 32.46 -14.48
N ILE A 490 16.78 32.67 -14.39
CA ILE A 490 17.76 31.62 -14.16
C ILE A 490 17.85 31.28 -12.67
N ASN A 491 17.65 30.01 -12.32
CA ASN A 491 17.75 29.48 -10.96
C ASN A 491 18.90 28.47 -10.90
N HIS A 492 19.74 28.57 -9.85
CA HIS A 492 20.83 27.63 -9.58
C HIS A 492 20.44 26.73 -8.41
N ILE A 493 20.45 25.41 -8.63
CA ILE A 493 19.93 24.42 -7.67
C ILE A 493 21.00 23.36 -7.41
N GLU A 494 21.44 23.23 -6.16
CA GLU A 494 22.37 22.18 -5.75
C GLU A 494 21.68 20.82 -5.72
N ILE A 495 22.25 19.85 -6.45
CA ILE A 495 21.68 18.50 -6.62
C ILE A 495 22.59 17.39 -6.11
N GLY A 496 23.84 17.69 -5.78
CA GLY A 496 24.83 16.68 -5.37
C GLY A 496 24.38 15.80 -4.21
N GLU A 497 23.63 16.34 -3.25
CA GLU A 497 23.09 15.59 -2.11
C GLU A 497 22.09 14.50 -2.52
N MET A 498 21.31 14.71 -3.59
CA MET A 498 20.31 13.74 -4.05
C MET A 498 20.94 12.42 -4.55
N PHE A 499 22.22 12.46 -4.87
CA PHE A 499 22.96 11.31 -5.40
C PHE A 499 23.87 10.65 -4.37
N GLN A 500 24.02 11.18 -3.15
CA GLN A 500 25.03 10.70 -2.18
C GLN A 500 24.92 9.20 -1.89
N ASN A 501 23.70 8.70 -1.70
CA ASN A 501 23.43 7.31 -1.33
C ASN A 501 23.14 6.39 -2.52
N LEU A 502 23.19 6.89 -3.75
CA LEU A 502 22.95 6.07 -4.93
C LEU A 502 24.26 5.37 -5.38
N PRO A 503 24.21 4.16 -5.96
CA PRO A 503 25.36 3.50 -6.56
C PRO A 503 26.01 4.31 -7.69
N CYS A 504 27.21 3.93 -8.12
CA CYS A 504 27.78 4.44 -9.37
C CYS A 504 26.91 4.01 -10.55
N GLY A 505 26.59 4.91 -11.47
CA GLY A 505 25.71 4.58 -12.59
C GLY A 505 25.15 5.79 -13.33
N THR A 506 24.29 5.53 -14.32
CA THR A 506 23.58 6.54 -15.08
C THR A 506 22.14 6.62 -14.59
N TYR A 507 21.66 7.84 -14.40
CA TYR A 507 20.33 8.14 -13.86
C TYR A 507 19.59 9.12 -14.77
N LEU A 508 18.27 9.10 -14.73
CA LEU A 508 17.44 10.15 -15.29
C LEU A 508 17.13 11.17 -14.19
N PHE A 509 17.57 12.38 -14.37
CA PHE A 509 17.26 13.50 -13.49
C PHE A 509 16.11 14.31 -14.10
N VAL A 510 15.08 14.50 -13.34
CA VAL A 510 13.84 15.18 -13.78
C VAL A 510 13.58 16.35 -12.85
N VAL A 511 13.24 17.49 -13.42
CA VAL A 511 12.81 18.67 -12.67
C VAL A 511 11.45 19.10 -13.17
N ASN A 512 10.53 19.35 -12.26
CA ASN A 512 9.23 19.92 -12.55
C ASN A 512 9.11 21.33 -11.94
N ASN A 513 8.64 22.28 -12.74
CA ASN A 513 8.31 23.62 -12.31
C ASN A 513 7.04 24.09 -13.02
N ALA A 514 5.98 24.34 -12.25
CA ALA A 514 4.72 24.90 -12.77
C ALA A 514 4.20 24.17 -14.03
N GLY A 515 4.17 22.84 -14.02
CA GLY A 515 3.69 22.00 -15.13
C GLY A 515 4.67 21.81 -16.29
N LYS A 516 5.85 22.44 -16.25
CA LYS A 516 6.93 22.15 -17.21
C LYS A 516 7.89 21.14 -16.61
N THR A 517 8.12 20.05 -17.35
CA THR A 517 9.06 18.98 -16.94
C THR A 517 10.31 19.03 -17.81
N PHE A 518 11.46 19.03 -17.15
CA PHE A 518 12.77 18.94 -17.79
C PHE A 518 13.44 17.64 -17.36
N ALA A 519 13.91 16.86 -18.31
CA ALA A 519 14.58 15.59 -18.04
C ALA A 519 15.95 15.54 -18.71
N THR A 520 16.95 15.01 -18.00
CA THR A 520 18.31 14.86 -18.52
C THR A 520 19.04 13.68 -17.87
N LYS A 521 19.99 13.09 -18.62
CA LYS A 521 20.80 11.99 -18.09
C LYS A 521 21.96 12.50 -17.25
N ILE A 522 22.16 11.92 -16.09
CA ILE A 522 23.22 12.22 -15.15
C ILE A 522 24.06 10.98 -14.88
N VAL A 523 25.37 11.14 -14.77
CA VAL A 523 26.31 10.07 -14.42
C VAL A 523 26.85 10.32 -13.01
N LYS A 524 26.70 9.33 -12.13
CA LYS A 524 27.39 9.26 -10.85
C LYS A 524 28.61 8.35 -11.02
N PRO A 525 29.85 8.84 -10.78
CA PRO A 525 31.07 8.06 -10.95
C PRO A 525 31.24 6.96 -9.92
#